data_d78dfe35288bd653b6947cc7f0f12eb3
#
_entry.id   d78dfe35288bd653b6947cc7f0f12eb3
#
_cell.length_a   1.000
_cell.length_b   1.000
_cell.length_c   1.000
_cell.angle_alpha   90.00
_cell.angle_beta   90.00
_cell.angle_gamma   90.00
#
_symmetry.space_group_name_H-M   'P 1'
#
loop_
_entity.id
_entity.type
_entity.pdbx_description
1 polymer ?
#
loop_
_entity_poly.entity_id
_entity_poly.type
_entity_poly.pdbx_seq_one_letter_code
_entity_poly.pdbx_strand_id
1 'polypeptide(L)'
;MTVNTSSGGQITGWGIALGNNLITNHDLASRMDTSDEWIKERTGISERRIGGTTAGLAVQAAKDALKIADCSPDEIDLLVLATTTPDDQIPATSAMVQHLLGLKCGAMDLNAACSGFVYSLVTGFGM
;
A
#
# COMPACT_ATOMS: atom_id res chain seq x y z
N MET A 1 -16.44 22.20 -27.52
CA MET A 1 -16.15 21.56 -26.23
C MET A 1 -14.74 21.94 -25.83
N THR A 2 -14.58 22.85 -24.93
CA THR A 2 -13.28 23.20 -24.36
C THR A 2 -12.92 22.13 -23.31
N VAL A 3 -11.96 21.28 -23.64
CA VAL A 3 -11.39 20.38 -22.65
C VAL A 3 -10.66 21.23 -21.62
N ASN A 4 -11.16 21.27 -20.39
CA ASN A 4 -10.48 21.93 -19.29
C ASN A 4 -9.26 21.10 -18.92
N THR A 5 -8.06 21.52 -19.37
CA THR A 5 -6.79 20.77 -19.21
C THR A 5 -6.05 21.06 -17.89
N SER A 6 -6.72 21.57 -16.88
CA SER A 6 -6.09 22.02 -15.63
C SER A 6 -6.43 21.17 -14.38
N SER A 7 -6.80 19.89 -14.54
CA SER A 7 -6.97 18.99 -13.40
C SER A 7 -5.72 18.11 -13.24
N GLY A 8 -4.74 18.58 -12.50
CA GLY A 8 -3.63 17.78 -12.03
C GLY A 8 -3.97 17.15 -10.67
N GLY A 9 -3.41 15.96 -10.37
CA GLY A 9 -3.43 15.38 -9.04
C GLY A 9 -2.24 15.85 -8.20
N GLN A 10 -2.42 15.98 -6.90
CA GLN A 10 -1.36 16.28 -5.95
C GLN A 10 -1.33 15.22 -4.85
N ILE A 11 -0.13 14.75 -4.49
CA ILE A 11 0.06 13.93 -3.30
C ILE A 11 0.21 14.88 -2.11
N THR A 12 -0.76 14.85 -1.19
CA THR A 12 -0.81 15.73 -0.01
C THR A 12 -0.32 15.04 1.26
N GLY A 13 -0.35 13.71 1.30
CA GLY A 13 0.12 12.94 2.44
C GLY A 13 0.62 11.56 2.03
N TRP A 14 1.45 10.98 2.87
CA TRP A 14 2.00 9.63 2.70
C TRP A 14 2.24 8.98 4.06
N GLY A 15 2.32 7.66 4.10
CA GLY A 15 2.61 6.92 5.31
C GLY A 15 3.23 5.57 5.03
N ILE A 16 3.91 5.02 6.02
CA ILE A 16 4.60 3.74 5.93
C ILE A 16 4.21 2.85 7.10
N ALA A 17 3.95 1.57 6.82
CA ALA A 17 3.84 0.54 7.83
C ALA A 17 4.75 -0.64 7.47
N LEU A 18 5.46 -1.16 8.45
CA LEU A 18 6.41 -2.25 8.26
C LEU A 18 6.03 -3.43 9.16
N GLY A 19 6.26 -4.64 8.64
CA GLY A 19 6.14 -5.86 9.43
C GLY A 19 7.09 -5.84 10.64
N ASN A 20 6.71 -6.49 11.73
CA ASN A 20 7.45 -6.45 13.00
C ASN A 20 8.70 -7.32 13.01
N ASN A 21 8.77 -8.35 12.13
CA ASN A 21 9.87 -9.31 12.11
C ASN A 21 10.92 -8.90 11.08
N LEU A 22 12.14 -8.69 11.55
CA LEU A 22 13.29 -8.45 10.69
C LEU A 22 13.85 -9.79 10.20
N ILE A 23 14.07 -9.91 8.88
CA ILE A 23 14.74 -11.05 8.25
C ILE A 23 15.93 -10.52 7.47
N THR A 24 17.15 -10.94 7.84
CA THR A 24 18.39 -10.61 7.17
C THR A 24 18.70 -11.58 6.02
N ASN A 25 19.67 -11.23 5.18
CA ASN A 25 20.17 -12.15 4.15
C ASN A 25 20.84 -13.38 4.78
N HIS A 26 21.47 -13.25 5.95
CA HIS A 26 22.02 -14.39 6.68
C HIS A 26 20.94 -15.37 7.17
N ASP A 27 19.79 -14.86 7.61
CA ASP A 27 18.66 -15.70 7.97
C ASP A 27 18.15 -16.50 6.76
N LEU A 28 18.17 -15.89 5.56
CA LEU A 28 17.81 -16.60 4.32
C LEU A 28 18.87 -17.65 3.93
N ALA A 29 20.15 -17.32 4.03
CA ALA A 29 21.25 -18.24 3.73
C ALA A 29 21.25 -19.48 4.64
N SER A 30 20.68 -19.40 5.85
CA SER A 30 20.48 -20.54 6.73
C SER A 30 19.37 -21.51 6.27
N ARG A 31 18.51 -21.11 5.32
CA ARG A 31 17.33 -21.86 4.88
C ARG A 31 17.36 -22.25 3.40
N MET A 32 18.20 -21.63 2.60
CA MET A 32 18.28 -21.84 1.17
C MET A 32 19.69 -21.55 0.65
N ASP A 33 20.02 -22.10 -0.51
CA ASP A 33 21.32 -21.89 -1.17
C ASP A 33 21.39 -20.47 -1.74
N THR A 34 21.93 -19.55 -0.93
CA THR A 34 22.13 -18.12 -1.26
C THR A 34 23.21 -17.52 -0.35
N SER A 35 23.64 -16.29 -0.63
CA SER A 35 24.53 -15.52 0.25
C SER A 35 24.11 -14.04 0.32
N ASP A 36 24.60 -13.35 1.34
CA ASP A 36 24.39 -11.90 1.49
C ASP A 36 24.94 -11.13 0.28
N GLU A 37 26.13 -11.48 -0.18
CA GLU A 37 26.78 -10.88 -1.34
C GLU A 37 25.96 -11.07 -2.60
N TRP A 38 25.49 -12.31 -2.85
CA TRP A 38 24.66 -12.64 -4.01
C TRP A 38 23.37 -11.83 -4.07
N ILE A 39 22.67 -11.71 -2.92
CA ILE A 39 21.42 -10.96 -2.82
C ILE A 39 21.69 -9.46 -3.01
N LYS A 40 22.69 -8.90 -2.35
CA LYS A 40 23.02 -7.48 -2.44
C LYS A 40 23.45 -7.07 -3.84
N GLU A 41 24.30 -7.85 -4.49
CA GLU A 41 24.74 -7.57 -5.85
C GLU A 41 23.58 -7.45 -6.85
N ARG A 42 22.53 -8.28 -6.70
CA ARG A 42 21.39 -8.33 -7.61
C ARG A 42 20.24 -7.42 -7.24
N THR A 43 20.07 -7.12 -5.97
CA THR A 43 18.85 -6.44 -5.48
C THR A 43 19.12 -5.19 -4.65
N GLY A 44 20.33 -5.05 -4.12
CA GLY A 44 20.67 -4.02 -3.13
C GLY A 44 20.03 -4.26 -1.75
N ILE A 45 19.30 -5.36 -1.55
CA ILE A 45 18.53 -5.62 -0.32
C ILE A 45 19.42 -6.27 0.73
N SER A 46 19.51 -5.68 1.92
CA SER A 46 20.22 -6.24 3.08
C SER A 46 19.27 -6.97 4.04
N GLU A 47 18.05 -6.48 4.16
CA GLU A 47 17.06 -6.99 5.10
C GLU A 47 15.64 -6.76 4.58
N ARG A 48 14.65 -7.47 5.13
CA ARG A 48 13.22 -7.27 4.87
C ARG A 48 12.42 -7.36 6.15
N ARG A 49 11.26 -6.74 6.14
CA ARG A 49 10.29 -6.77 7.23
C ARG A 49 9.14 -7.69 6.85
N ILE A 50 8.80 -8.63 7.73
CA ILE A 50 7.72 -9.61 7.54
C ILE A 50 6.77 -9.52 8.73
N GLY A 51 5.50 -9.82 8.48
CA GLY A 51 4.43 -9.88 9.49
C GLY A 51 3.43 -8.75 9.35
N GLY A 52 2.33 -8.92 10.06
CA GLY A 52 1.13 -8.11 9.90
C GLY A 52 0.20 -8.67 8.82
N THR A 53 -1.00 -8.12 8.77
CA THR A 53 -1.99 -8.37 7.72
C THR A 53 -1.96 -7.22 6.71
N THR A 54 -2.44 -7.44 5.49
CA THR A 54 -2.54 -6.38 4.48
C THR A 54 -3.42 -5.23 4.98
N ALA A 55 -4.57 -5.52 5.58
CA ALA A 55 -5.43 -4.50 6.16
C ALA A 55 -4.75 -3.74 7.31
N GLY A 56 -4.08 -4.46 8.22
CA GLY A 56 -3.41 -3.84 9.37
C GLY A 56 -2.29 -2.88 8.96
N LEU A 57 -1.45 -3.27 8.02
CA LEU A 57 -0.39 -2.41 7.47
C LEU A 57 -0.96 -1.22 6.70
N ALA A 58 -1.99 -1.44 5.87
CA ALA A 58 -2.66 -0.37 5.13
C ALA A 58 -3.29 0.66 6.06
N VAL A 59 -3.98 0.23 7.13
CA VAL A 59 -4.58 1.12 8.13
C VAL A 59 -3.52 1.96 8.84
N GLN A 60 -2.40 1.36 9.23
CA GLN A 60 -1.32 2.08 9.89
C GLN A 60 -0.72 3.14 8.96
N ALA A 61 -0.39 2.77 7.73
CA ALA A 61 0.15 3.72 6.73
C ALA A 61 -0.86 4.84 6.40
N ALA A 62 -2.15 4.49 6.23
CA ALA A 62 -3.19 5.46 5.93
C ALA A 62 -3.39 6.49 7.05
N LYS A 63 -3.33 6.08 8.33
CA LYS A 63 -3.41 7.03 9.46
C LYS A 63 -2.29 8.06 9.43
N ASP A 64 -1.07 7.66 9.10
CA ASP A 64 0.05 8.59 8.97
C ASP A 64 -0.13 9.50 7.75
N ALA A 65 -0.63 8.98 6.63
CA ALA A 65 -0.93 9.76 5.43
C ALA A 65 -2.00 10.83 5.69
N LEU A 66 -3.10 10.46 6.34
CA LEU A 66 -4.18 11.40 6.72
C LEU A 66 -3.67 12.49 7.65
N LYS A 67 -2.85 12.14 8.63
CA LYS A 67 -2.24 13.10 9.56
C LYS A 67 -1.32 14.10 8.84
N ILE A 68 -0.49 13.63 7.90
CA ILE A 68 0.41 14.51 7.12
C ILE A 68 -0.39 15.41 6.19
N ALA A 69 -1.45 14.88 5.59
CA ALA A 69 -2.34 15.65 4.71
C ALA A 69 -3.23 16.66 5.45
N ASP A 70 -3.28 16.60 6.79
CA ASP A 70 -4.24 17.34 7.62
C ASP A 70 -5.70 17.11 7.13
N CYS A 71 -6.01 15.85 6.83
CA CYS A 71 -7.26 15.40 6.21
C CYS A 71 -8.01 14.46 7.15
N SER A 72 -9.29 14.69 7.35
CA SER A 72 -10.14 13.82 8.14
C SER A 72 -10.66 12.62 7.32
N PRO A 73 -11.01 11.49 7.97
CA PRO A 73 -11.61 10.34 7.28
C PRO A 73 -12.89 10.68 6.49
N ASP A 74 -13.67 11.67 6.93
CA ASP A 74 -14.91 12.09 6.28
C ASP A 74 -14.69 12.85 4.96
N GLU A 75 -13.46 13.31 4.69
CA GLU A 75 -13.08 14.04 3.47
C GLU A 75 -12.56 13.11 2.37
N ILE A 76 -12.50 11.80 2.63
CA ILE A 76 -12.04 10.82 1.65
C ILE A 76 -13.22 10.35 0.79
N ASP A 77 -13.09 10.51 -0.52
CA ASP A 77 -14.11 10.13 -1.50
C ASP A 77 -13.91 8.72 -2.07
N LEU A 78 -12.68 8.19 -2.04
CA LEU A 78 -12.36 6.88 -2.58
C LEU A 78 -11.15 6.24 -1.87
N LEU A 79 -11.26 4.94 -1.56
CA LEU A 79 -10.16 4.10 -1.12
C LEU A 79 -9.83 3.07 -2.22
N VAL A 80 -8.60 3.09 -2.72
CA VAL A 80 -8.08 2.06 -3.62
C VAL A 80 -6.93 1.34 -2.93
N LEU A 81 -7.10 0.05 -2.65
CA LEU A 81 -6.09 -0.80 -2.04
C LEU A 81 -5.39 -1.62 -3.12
N ALA A 82 -4.16 -1.23 -3.48
CA ALA A 82 -3.34 -2.00 -4.42
C ALA A 82 -2.65 -3.15 -3.69
N THR A 83 -3.06 -4.39 -3.96
CA THR A 83 -2.45 -5.57 -3.35
C THR A 83 -2.54 -6.80 -4.24
N THR A 84 -1.54 -7.69 -4.16
CA THR A 84 -1.58 -9.05 -4.73
C THR A 84 -1.87 -10.10 -3.65
N THR A 85 -1.90 -9.69 -2.39
CA THR A 85 -2.06 -10.55 -1.22
C THR A 85 -3.17 -9.99 -0.32
N PRO A 86 -4.42 -9.93 -0.80
CA PRO A 86 -5.52 -9.52 0.05
C PRO A 86 -5.64 -10.49 1.24
N ASP A 87 -6.10 -9.97 2.39
CA ASP A 87 -6.35 -10.82 3.56
C ASP A 87 -7.57 -11.72 3.30
N ASP A 88 -8.60 -11.15 2.65
CA ASP A 88 -9.80 -11.85 2.19
C ASP A 88 -10.16 -11.40 0.77
N GLN A 89 -10.79 -12.30 0.01
CA GLN A 89 -11.33 -11.97 -1.31
C GLN A 89 -12.76 -11.42 -1.23
N ILE A 90 -13.54 -11.93 -0.30
CA ILE A 90 -14.95 -11.54 -0.09
C ILE A 90 -15.24 -11.57 1.42
N PRO A 91 -15.54 -10.42 2.04
CA PRO A 91 -15.47 -9.08 1.46
C PRO A 91 -14.05 -8.68 1.06
N ALA A 92 -13.90 -7.71 0.13
CA ALA A 92 -12.60 -7.19 -0.26
C ALA A 92 -11.83 -6.63 0.96
N THR A 93 -10.51 -6.79 0.98
CA THR A 93 -9.66 -6.30 2.09
C THR A 93 -9.79 -4.78 2.28
N SER A 94 -10.01 -4.02 1.20
CA SER A 94 -10.30 -2.58 1.27
C SER A 94 -11.54 -2.24 2.10
N ALA A 95 -12.55 -3.10 2.13
CA ALA A 95 -13.74 -2.89 2.99
C ALA A 95 -13.37 -2.95 4.48
N MET A 96 -12.45 -3.84 4.86
CA MET A 96 -11.90 -3.89 6.22
C MET A 96 -11.09 -2.63 6.55
N VAL A 97 -10.23 -2.19 5.62
CA VAL A 97 -9.44 -0.95 5.77
C VAL A 97 -10.36 0.26 5.92
N GLN A 98 -11.37 0.39 5.07
CA GLN A 98 -12.39 1.43 5.13
C GLN A 98 -13.07 1.48 6.52
N HIS A 99 -13.52 0.32 7.00
CA HIS A 99 -14.16 0.20 8.31
C HIS A 99 -13.24 0.62 9.45
N LEU A 100 -12.00 0.12 9.45
CA LEU A 100 -11.01 0.40 10.53
C LEU A 100 -10.52 1.86 10.55
N LEU A 101 -10.59 2.56 9.41
CA LEU A 101 -10.29 3.99 9.31
C LEU A 101 -11.52 4.88 9.55
N GLY A 102 -12.73 4.32 9.62
CA GLY A 102 -13.98 5.06 9.75
C GLY A 102 -14.38 5.83 8.48
N LEU A 103 -13.87 5.41 7.30
CA LEU A 103 -14.22 6.04 6.03
C LEU A 103 -15.66 5.73 5.64
N LYS A 104 -16.30 6.66 4.91
CA LYS A 104 -17.67 6.51 4.39
C LYS A 104 -17.71 6.44 2.87
N CYS A 105 -16.58 6.44 2.22
CA CYS A 105 -16.43 6.43 0.76
C CYS A 105 -16.53 5.02 0.16
N GLY A 106 -16.51 4.92 -1.17
CA GLY A 106 -16.31 3.66 -1.87
C GLY A 106 -14.92 3.07 -1.59
N ALA A 107 -14.81 1.74 -1.56
CA ALA A 107 -13.56 1.04 -1.36
C ALA A 107 -13.43 -0.13 -2.33
N MET A 108 -12.25 -0.33 -2.92
CA MET A 108 -11.98 -1.44 -3.82
C MET A 108 -10.54 -1.94 -3.68
N ASP A 109 -10.36 -3.25 -3.90
CA ASP A 109 -9.05 -3.84 -4.12
C ASP A 109 -8.67 -3.75 -5.59
N LEU A 110 -7.41 -3.42 -5.89
CA LEU A 110 -6.86 -3.39 -7.23
C LEU A 110 -5.65 -4.29 -7.30
N ASN A 111 -5.67 -5.27 -8.19
CA ASN A 111 -4.53 -6.15 -8.42
C ASN A 111 -3.95 -5.91 -9.82
N ALA A 112 -2.80 -5.29 -9.87
CA ALA A 112 -2.00 -5.11 -11.07
C ALA A 112 -0.52 -5.42 -10.79
N ALA A 113 -0.26 -6.36 -9.89
CA ALA A 113 1.06 -6.80 -9.48
C ALA A 113 2.00 -5.60 -9.19
N CYS A 114 3.22 -5.60 -9.71
CA CYS A 114 4.22 -4.55 -9.48
C CYS A 114 3.79 -3.15 -9.98
N SER A 115 2.79 -3.08 -10.85
CA SER A 115 2.23 -1.82 -11.37
C SER A 115 1.02 -1.29 -10.57
N GLY A 116 0.63 -1.98 -9.50
CA GLY A 116 -0.57 -1.68 -8.72
C GLY A 116 -0.66 -0.23 -8.26
N PHE A 117 0.44 0.34 -7.75
CA PHE A 117 0.47 1.73 -7.33
C PHE A 117 0.14 2.72 -8.46
N VAL A 118 0.76 2.54 -9.63
CA VAL A 118 0.52 3.42 -10.79
C VAL A 118 -0.92 3.29 -11.28
N TYR A 119 -1.43 2.06 -11.40
CA TYR A 119 -2.83 1.83 -11.79
C TYR A 119 -3.83 2.40 -10.78
N SER A 120 -3.51 2.34 -9.48
CA SER A 120 -4.35 2.96 -8.44
C SER A 120 -4.42 4.47 -8.58
N LEU A 121 -3.28 5.14 -8.86
CA LEU A 121 -3.26 6.58 -9.13
C LEU A 121 -4.10 6.94 -10.36
N VAL A 122 -3.96 6.18 -11.47
CA VAL A 122 -4.74 6.42 -12.69
C VAL A 122 -6.23 6.19 -12.45
N THR A 123 -6.59 5.14 -11.70
CA THR A 123 -7.98 4.85 -11.34
C THR A 123 -8.58 5.95 -10.49
N GLY A 124 -7.90 6.35 -9.42
CA GLY A 124 -8.36 7.43 -8.54
C GLY A 124 -8.46 8.79 -9.24
N PHE A 125 -7.58 9.05 -10.22
CA PHE A 125 -7.66 10.28 -11.02
C PHE A 125 -8.82 10.26 -12.03
N GLY A 126 -9.24 9.08 -12.49
CA GLY A 126 -10.30 8.92 -13.49
C GLY A 126 -11.71 8.80 -12.90
N MET A 127 -11.84 8.61 -11.60
CA MET A 127 -13.12 8.47 -10.90
C MET A 127 -13.55 9.77 -10.23
#